data_f8633347aa0a61817a4269a070052015
#
_entry.id   f8633347aa0a61817a4269a070052015
#
_cell.length_a   1.000
_cell.length_b   1.000
_cell.length_c   1.000
_cell.angle_alpha   90.00
_cell.angle_beta   90.00
_cell.angle_gamma   90.00
#
_symmetry.space_group_name_H-M   'P 1'
#
loop_
_entity.id
_entity.type
_entity.pdbx_description
1 polymer ?
#
loop_
_entity_poly.entity_id
_entity_poly.type
_entity_poly.pdbx_seq_one_letter_code
_entity_poly.pdbx_strand_id
1 'polypeptide(L)'
;MTDILMPALSPTMEEGTLAKWHVKKGDTISSGDVIAEIETDKATMEVEAVDEGVVDEILVAEGTEGVKVNEPIAQVQGEGETLEAAPVAKTAPEPTEAPVVAAEKAAEAAPSVAAAPAAPKFESAADPDLPAGVEMVEMTVRQALNEAMAEEMRRDKDIFLMGEEVAEYQGAYKISQGLLQEFGPQRVVDTPITEHGFAGLAVGAAFAGLRPIVEFMTWNFAMQAIDQIINSAAKQLYMSGGQVSAPIVFRGPNGAAARVG
;
A
#
# COMPACT_ATOMS: atom_id res chain seq x y z
N MET A 1 -21.22 -6.19 -11.73
CA MET A 1 -20.94 -7.17 -10.66
C MET A 1 -19.44 -7.40 -10.60
N THR A 2 -18.84 -7.27 -9.43
CA THR A 2 -17.41 -7.50 -9.20
C THR A 2 -17.26 -8.68 -8.25
N ASP A 3 -16.38 -9.63 -8.59
CA ASP A 3 -16.12 -10.79 -7.74
C ASP A 3 -15.08 -10.42 -6.68
N ILE A 4 -15.39 -10.68 -5.41
CA ILE A 4 -14.41 -10.67 -4.33
C ILE A 4 -13.69 -12.01 -4.35
N LEU A 5 -12.38 -11.96 -4.55
CA LEU A 5 -11.54 -13.13 -4.65
C LEU A 5 -10.84 -13.44 -3.32
N MET A 6 -10.57 -14.72 -3.07
CA MET A 6 -9.74 -15.16 -1.94
C MET A 6 -8.35 -14.54 -2.03
N PRO A 7 -7.96 -13.67 -1.09
CA PRO A 7 -6.67 -12.99 -1.18
C PRO A 7 -5.51 -13.90 -0.80
N ALA A 8 -4.34 -13.67 -1.38
CA ALA A 8 -3.09 -14.24 -0.91
C ALA A 8 -2.60 -13.45 0.30
N LEU A 9 -2.83 -13.94 1.52
CA LEU A 9 -2.42 -13.29 2.76
C LEU A 9 -0.97 -13.61 3.18
N SER A 10 -0.32 -14.53 2.47
CA SER A 10 1.12 -14.78 2.58
C SER A 10 1.71 -15.18 1.22
N PRO A 11 3.01 -14.97 0.98
CA PRO A 11 3.66 -15.31 -0.29
C PRO A 11 3.60 -16.79 -0.67
N THR A 12 3.42 -17.66 0.31
CA THR A 12 3.38 -19.12 0.16
C THR A 12 1.98 -19.69 0.30
N MET A 13 0.95 -18.85 0.42
CA MET A 13 -0.43 -19.27 0.60
C MET A 13 -1.00 -19.76 -0.73
N GLU A 14 -1.36 -21.01 -0.83
CA GLU A 14 -2.07 -21.59 -1.97
C GLU A 14 -3.57 -21.73 -1.70
N GLU A 15 -3.93 -21.94 -0.43
CA GLU A 15 -5.31 -22.10 0.04
C GLU A 15 -5.45 -21.59 1.48
N GLY A 16 -6.68 -21.27 1.91
CA GLY A 16 -6.99 -20.82 3.28
C GLY A 16 -8.38 -21.28 3.69
N THR A 17 -8.69 -21.08 4.97
CA THR A 17 -10.01 -21.35 5.53
C THR A 17 -10.74 -20.04 5.74
N LEU A 18 -11.96 -19.93 5.19
CA LEU A 18 -12.81 -18.78 5.46
C LEU A 18 -13.44 -18.94 6.85
N ALA A 19 -12.83 -18.33 7.87
CA ALA A 19 -13.21 -18.54 9.27
C ALA A 19 -14.55 -17.88 9.61
N LYS A 20 -14.79 -16.64 9.12
CA LYS A 20 -15.98 -15.88 9.45
C LYS A 20 -16.31 -14.82 8.42
N TRP A 21 -17.61 -14.56 8.20
CA TRP A 21 -18.11 -13.39 7.49
C TRP A 21 -18.55 -12.29 8.44
N HIS A 22 -18.16 -11.04 8.18
CA HIS A 22 -18.65 -9.85 8.88
C HIS A 22 -19.80 -9.16 8.16
N VAL A 23 -20.06 -9.56 6.91
CA VAL A 23 -21.08 -9.01 6.03
C VAL A 23 -22.05 -10.11 5.58
N LYS A 24 -23.24 -9.70 5.17
CA LYS A 24 -24.31 -10.58 4.67
C LYS A 24 -24.79 -10.09 3.32
N LYS A 25 -25.49 -10.96 2.60
CA LYS A 25 -26.19 -10.58 1.36
C LYS A 25 -27.10 -9.38 1.62
N GLY A 26 -26.93 -8.33 0.84
CA GLY A 26 -27.68 -7.07 0.93
C GLY A 26 -27.01 -5.99 1.77
N ASP A 27 -25.88 -6.26 2.42
CA ASP A 27 -25.12 -5.26 3.17
C ASP A 27 -24.36 -4.37 2.20
N THR A 28 -24.31 -3.07 2.49
CA THR A 28 -23.48 -2.11 1.76
C THR A 28 -22.10 -2.14 2.36
N ILE A 29 -21.08 -2.27 1.53
CA ILE A 29 -19.66 -2.23 1.90
C ILE A 29 -18.98 -1.05 1.23
N SER A 30 -18.03 -0.46 1.96
CA SER A 30 -17.15 0.59 1.46
C SER A 30 -15.71 0.08 1.40
N SER A 31 -14.89 0.64 0.55
CA SER A 31 -13.47 0.31 0.50
C SER A 31 -12.81 0.51 1.87
N GLY A 32 -12.18 -0.56 2.39
CA GLY A 32 -11.57 -0.62 3.72
C GLY A 32 -12.46 -1.23 4.82
N ASP A 33 -13.71 -1.57 4.54
CA ASP A 33 -14.55 -2.28 5.50
C ASP A 33 -14.08 -3.74 5.65
N VAL A 34 -14.01 -4.23 6.89
CA VAL A 34 -13.69 -5.64 7.17
C VAL A 34 -14.87 -6.52 6.78
N ILE A 35 -14.67 -7.38 5.78
CA ILE A 35 -15.74 -8.22 5.22
C ILE A 35 -15.68 -9.68 5.66
N ALA A 36 -14.47 -10.20 5.93
CA ALA A 36 -14.29 -11.59 6.32
C ALA A 36 -13.01 -11.78 7.17
N GLU A 37 -12.96 -12.91 7.88
CA GLU A 37 -11.73 -13.43 8.52
C GLU A 37 -11.31 -14.70 7.81
N ILE A 38 -10.02 -14.77 7.45
CA ILE A 38 -9.41 -15.95 6.83
C ILE A 38 -8.36 -16.51 7.78
N GLU A 39 -8.46 -17.80 8.04
CA GLU A 39 -7.46 -18.54 8.79
C GLU A 39 -6.46 -19.18 7.84
N THR A 40 -5.19 -18.94 8.12
CA THR A 40 -4.05 -19.51 7.40
C THR A 40 -3.26 -20.44 8.34
N ASP A 41 -2.25 -21.12 7.82
CA ASP A 41 -1.34 -21.96 8.60
C ASP A 41 -0.56 -21.20 9.70
N LYS A 42 -0.61 -19.87 9.69
CA LYS A 42 0.17 -19.01 10.61
C LYS A 42 -0.68 -18.12 11.51
N ALA A 43 -1.81 -17.62 11.02
CA ALA A 43 -2.66 -16.70 11.77
C ALA A 43 -4.05 -16.56 11.12
N THR A 44 -5.02 -16.08 11.90
CA THR A 44 -6.29 -15.55 11.38
C THR A 44 -6.09 -14.09 11.00
N MET A 45 -6.47 -13.71 9.79
CA MET A 45 -6.32 -12.37 9.24
C MET A 45 -7.66 -11.84 8.74
N GLU A 46 -7.90 -10.54 8.99
CA GLU A 46 -9.08 -9.82 8.49
C GLU A 46 -8.87 -9.45 7.02
N VAL A 47 -9.93 -9.60 6.23
CA VAL A 47 -10.00 -9.19 4.82
C VAL A 47 -10.87 -7.97 4.70
N GLU A 48 -10.31 -6.93 4.10
CA GLU A 48 -10.99 -5.66 3.85
C GLU A 48 -11.52 -5.61 2.42
N ALA A 49 -12.68 -4.96 2.23
CA ALA A 49 -13.24 -4.72 0.90
C ALA A 49 -12.32 -3.78 0.10
N VAL A 50 -12.01 -4.17 -1.12
CA VAL A 50 -11.26 -3.32 -2.08
C VAL A 50 -12.21 -2.42 -2.85
N ASP A 51 -13.41 -2.96 -3.16
CA ASP A 51 -14.45 -2.28 -3.93
C ASP A 51 -15.60 -1.86 -3.01
N GLU A 52 -16.35 -0.84 -3.43
CA GLU A 52 -17.58 -0.39 -2.77
C GLU A 52 -18.80 -0.88 -3.52
N GLY A 53 -19.88 -1.19 -2.77
CA GLY A 53 -21.11 -1.67 -3.36
C GLY A 53 -21.98 -2.45 -2.38
N VAL A 54 -22.95 -3.19 -2.91
CA VAL A 54 -23.86 -4.04 -2.13
C VAL A 54 -23.49 -5.50 -2.36
N VAL A 55 -23.33 -6.27 -1.30
CA VAL A 55 -23.05 -7.71 -1.37
C VAL A 55 -24.25 -8.43 -1.98
N ASP A 56 -24.10 -8.93 -3.20
CA ASP A 56 -25.19 -9.64 -3.89
C ASP A 56 -25.25 -11.12 -3.49
N GLU A 57 -24.12 -11.81 -3.46
CA GLU A 57 -24.08 -13.22 -3.10
C GLU A 57 -22.77 -13.59 -2.40
N ILE A 58 -22.90 -14.44 -1.37
CA ILE A 58 -21.77 -15.10 -0.71
C ILE A 58 -21.63 -16.49 -1.31
N LEU A 59 -20.53 -16.74 -2.00
CA LEU A 59 -20.29 -17.99 -2.76
C LEU A 59 -19.66 -19.08 -1.89
N VAL A 60 -18.90 -18.69 -0.86
CA VAL A 60 -18.20 -19.58 0.05
C VAL A 60 -18.75 -19.41 1.44
N ALA A 61 -19.23 -20.50 2.05
CA ALA A 61 -19.80 -20.50 3.38
C ALA A 61 -18.74 -20.32 4.47
N GLU A 62 -19.14 -19.73 5.61
CA GLU A 62 -18.32 -19.65 6.81
C GLU A 62 -17.86 -21.05 7.26
N GLY A 63 -16.59 -21.20 7.64
CA GLY A 63 -15.98 -22.46 8.03
C GLY A 63 -15.50 -23.36 6.86
N THR A 64 -15.54 -22.88 5.62
CA THR A 64 -15.04 -23.65 4.46
C THR A 64 -13.51 -23.67 4.44
N GLU A 65 -12.92 -24.84 4.48
CA GLU A 65 -11.48 -25.09 4.39
C GLU A 65 -11.04 -25.30 2.95
N GLY A 66 -9.77 -25.01 2.65
CA GLY A 66 -9.13 -25.32 1.36
C GLY A 66 -9.62 -24.44 0.20
N VAL A 67 -10.07 -23.21 0.50
CA VAL A 67 -10.43 -22.24 -0.55
C VAL A 67 -9.17 -21.71 -1.19
N LYS A 68 -9.05 -21.88 -2.51
CA LYS A 68 -7.83 -21.49 -3.24
C LYS A 68 -7.71 -20.00 -3.41
N VAL A 69 -6.48 -19.51 -3.37
CA VAL A 69 -6.17 -18.11 -3.70
C VAL A 69 -6.69 -17.78 -5.10
N ASN A 70 -7.32 -16.61 -5.22
CA ASN A 70 -8.03 -16.11 -6.41
C ASN A 70 -9.34 -16.86 -6.76
N GLU A 71 -9.85 -17.71 -5.90
CA GLU A 71 -11.19 -18.27 -6.06
C GLU A 71 -12.24 -17.23 -5.64
N PRO A 72 -13.35 -17.04 -6.39
CA PRO A 72 -14.42 -16.12 -6.01
C PRO A 72 -15.10 -16.58 -4.71
N ILE A 73 -15.12 -15.68 -3.70
CA ILE A 73 -15.71 -15.95 -2.38
C ILE A 73 -17.02 -15.20 -2.16
N ALA A 74 -17.22 -14.04 -2.81
CA ALA A 74 -18.47 -13.30 -2.81
C ALA A 74 -18.59 -12.44 -4.07
N GLN A 75 -19.80 -11.94 -4.35
CA GLN A 75 -20.11 -11.01 -5.43
C GLN A 75 -20.65 -9.72 -4.88
N VAL A 76 -20.19 -8.59 -5.44
CA VAL A 76 -20.61 -7.23 -5.09
C VAL A 76 -21.19 -6.54 -6.31
N GLN A 77 -22.31 -5.87 -6.13
CA GLN A 77 -22.93 -5.02 -7.13
C GLN A 77 -22.52 -3.56 -6.85
N GLY A 78 -21.78 -2.95 -7.79
CA GLY A 78 -21.40 -1.53 -7.68
C GLY A 78 -22.61 -0.60 -7.80
N GLU A 79 -22.53 0.60 -7.22
CA GLU A 79 -23.59 1.61 -7.30
C GLU A 79 -23.86 2.00 -8.76
N GLY A 80 -25.01 1.52 -9.29
CA GLY A 80 -25.46 1.87 -10.64
C GLY A 80 -26.68 1.11 -11.15
N GLU A 81 -27.09 0.02 -10.52
CA GLU A 81 -28.27 -0.74 -10.93
C GLU A 81 -29.27 -0.88 -9.78
N THR A 82 -30.34 -0.11 -9.87
CA THR A 82 -31.49 -0.15 -8.97
C THR A 82 -32.25 -1.47 -9.06
N LEU A 83 -32.38 -2.17 -7.94
CA LEU A 83 -33.41 -3.18 -7.79
C LEU A 83 -34.45 -2.72 -6.74
N GLU A 84 -35.70 -2.89 -7.14
CA GLU A 84 -36.91 -2.50 -6.44
C GLU A 84 -37.05 -3.18 -5.07
N ALA A 85 -37.39 -2.39 -4.06
CA ALA A 85 -37.54 -2.80 -2.68
C ALA A 85 -38.86 -3.59 -2.45
N ALA A 86 -38.76 -4.72 -1.79
CA ALA A 86 -39.89 -5.35 -1.11
C ALA A 86 -39.75 -5.14 0.42
N PRO A 87 -40.85 -4.91 1.15
CA PRO A 87 -40.84 -4.33 2.49
C PRO A 87 -40.56 -5.35 3.58
N VAL A 88 -39.58 -5.05 4.43
CA VAL A 88 -39.29 -5.85 5.62
C VAL A 88 -39.90 -5.24 6.85
N ALA A 89 -40.67 -6.07 7.56
CA ALA A 89 -41.34 -5.77 8.81
C ALA A 89 -40.35 -5.61 9.98
N LYS A 90 -40.57 -4.55 10.75
CA LYS A 90 -39.90 -4.27 12.02
C LYS A 90 -40.25 -5.29 13.07
N THR A 91 -39.29 -5.83 13.77
CA THR A 91 -39.42 -6.19 15.19
C THR A 91 -38.05 -6.14 15.86
N ALA A 92 -37.89 -5.13 16.71
CA ALA A 92 -36.75 -5.01 17.63
C ALA A 92 -37.11 -5.75 18.94
N PRO A 93 -36.12 -6.35 19.61
CA PRO A 93 -36.19 -6.55 21.04
C PRO A 93 -35.32 -5.50 21.77
N GLU A 94 -35.93 -4.98 22.81
CA GLU A 94 -35.49 -3.97 23.77
C GLU A 94 -34.31 -4.46 24.62
N PRO A 95 -33.30 -3.61 24.94
CA PRO A 95 -32.19 -4.02 25.79
C PRO A 95 -32.52 -3.83 27.27
N THR A 96 -32.20 -4.84 28.04
CA THR A 96 -32.29 -4.89 29.49
C THR A 96 -31.21 -4.04 30.14
N GLU A 97 -31.61 -3.09 30.96
CA GLU A 97 -30.76 -2.21 31.79
C GLU A 97 -29.98 -3.00 32.87
N ALA A 98 -28.74 -2.64 33.06
CA ALA A 98 -27.98 -2.88 34.30
C ALA A 98 -27.29 -1.59 34.76
N PRO A 99 -27.09 -1.34 36.06
CA PRO A 99 -27.20 -0.02 36.65
C PRO A 99 -25.96 0.84 36.56
N VAL A 100 -26.20 2.10 36.31
CA VAL A 100 -25.19 3.19 36.25
C VAL A 100 -24.80 3.55 37.68
N VAL A 101 -23.52 3.45 38.00
CA VAL A 101 -22.97 4.08 39.20
C VAL A 101 -22.48 5.47 38.80
N ALA A 102 -23.12 6.47 39.38
CA ALA A 102 -22.82 7.87 39.22
C ALA A 102 -21.42 8.23 39.70
N ALA A 103 -20.61 8.83 38.84
CA ALA A 103 -19.48 9.66 39.26
C ALA A 103 -19.73 11.07 38.76
N GLU A 104 -20.05 11.92 39.69
CA GLU A 104 -20.34 13.34 39.51
C GLU A 104 -19.02 14.15 39.49
N LYS A 105 -18.90 15.02 38.49
CA LYS A 105 -18.26 16.33 38.52
C LYS A 105 -16.74 16.48 38.50
N ALA A 106 -16.26 16.88 37.36
CA ALA A 106 -15.36 18.03 37.21
C ALA A 106 -15.38 18.49 35.75
N ALA A 107 -16.26 19.41 35.41
CA ALA A 107 -16.16 20.20 34.19
C ALA A 107 -15.15 21.32 34.47
N GLU A 108 -13.88 21.08 34.18
CA GLU A 108 -12.86 22.13 34.08
C GLU A 108 -12.77 22.54 32.61
N ALA A 109 -12.97 23.82 32.38
CA ALA A 109 -13.04 24.44 31.07
C ALA A 109 -11.79 24.12 30.25
N ALA A 110 -11.95 23.37 29.17
CA ALA A 110 -10.92 23.24 28.16
C ALA A 110 -10.61 24.64 27.56
N PRO A 111 -9.34 25.02 27.45
CA PRO A 111 -8.99 26.28 26.80
C PRO A 111 -9.44 26.23 25.35
N SER A 112 -10.18 27.24 24.92
CA SER A 112 -10.54 27.46 23.51
C SER A 112 -9.28 27.38 22.66
N VAL A 113 -9.15 26.33 21.89
CA VAL A 113 -8.09 26.22 20.89
C VAL A 113 -8.36 27.30 19.85
N ALA A 114 -7.53 28.32 19.81
CA ALA A 114 -7.57 29.33 18.77
C ALA A 114 -7.54 28.62 17.43
N ALA A 115 -8.44 29.00 16.52
CA ALA A 115 -8.51 28.43 15.19
C ALA A 115 -7.11 28.44 14.56
N ALA A 116 -6.64 27.25 14.17
CA ALA A 116 -5.37 27.13 13.48
C ALA A 116 -5.37 28.08 12.26
N PRO A 117 -4.28 28.78 11.97
CA PRO A 117 -4.20 29.62 10.79
C PRO A 117 -4.54 28.78 9.56
N ALA A 118 -5.40 29.32 8.69
CA ALA A 118 -5.78 28.63 7.46
C ALA A 118 -4.53 28.18 6.73
N ALA A 119 -4.48 26.91 6.36
CA ALA A 119 -3.37 26.34 5.60
C ALA A 119 -3.10 27.20 4.37
N PRO A 120 -1.85 27.50 4.04
CA PRO A 120 -1.53 28.27 2.86
C PRO A 120 -2.16 27.60 1.64
N LYS A 121 -2.93 28.34 0.85
CA LYS A 121 -3.42 27.87 -0.44
C LYS A 121 -2.19 27.75 -1.33
N PHE A 122 -1.77 26.54 -1.58
CA PHE A 122 -0.78 26.27 -2.62
C PHE A 122 -1.45 26.58 -3.96
N GLU A 123 -0.98 27.60 -4.65
CA GLU A 123 -1.29 27.75 -6.07
C GLU A 123 -0.70 26.54 -6.77
N SER A 124 -1.54 25.81 -7.53
CA SER A 124 -1.04 24.74 -8.39
C SER A 124 0.06 25.33 -9.26
N ALA A 125 1.26 24.76 -9.21
CA ALA A 125 2.31 25.13 -10.14
C ALA A 125 1.74 24.99 -11.55
N ALA A 126 1.98 25.98 -12.42
CA ALA A 126 1.63 25.85 -13.82
C ALA A 126 2.26 24.56 -14.37
N ASP A 127 1.53 23.85 -15.20
CA ASP A 127 2.09 22.68 -15.88
C ASP A 127 3.42 23.07 -16.55
N PRO A 128 4.47 22.25 -16.43
CA PRO A 128 5.74 22.55 -17.07
C PRO A 128 5.49 22.75 -18.57
N ASP A 129 6.14 23.77 -19.17
CA ASP A 129 6.07 24.01 -20.61
C ASP A 129 6.52 22.76 -21.37
N LEU A 130 5.55 21.98 -21.83
CA LEU A 130 5.83 20.80 -22.63
C LEU A 130 6.21 21.23 -24.04
N PRO A 131 7.24 20.63 -24.68
CA PRO A 131 7.60 20.91 -26.04
C PRO A 131 6.40 20.70 -26.98
N ALA A 132 6.20 21.59 -27.94
CA ALA A 132 5.12 21.46 -28.91
C ALA A 132 5.23 20.13 -29.69
N GLY A 133 4.12 19.38 -29.80
CA GLY A 133 4.08 18.13 -30.55
C GLY A 133 4.41 16.86 -29.75
N VAL A 134 4.52 16.97 -28.44
CA VAL A 134 4.66 15.79 -27.55
C VAL A 134 3.27 15.11 -27.46
N GLU A 135 3.25 13.82 -27.75
CA GLU A 135 2.05 12.98 -27.57
C GLU A 135 1.88 12.69 -26.07
N MET A 136 0.73 13.05 -25.52
CA MET A 136 0.38 12.78 -24.14
C MET A 136 -0.28 11.42 -24.03
N VAL A 137 0.23 10.58 -23.12
CA VAL A 137 -0.32 9.26 -22.84
C VAL A 137 -0.88 9.27 -21.42
N GLU A 138 -2.14 8.87 -21.28
CA GLU A 138 -2.75 8.68 -19.97
C GLU A 138 -2.30 7.34 -19.37
N MET A 139 -1.75 7.38 -18.16
CA MET A 139 -1.32 6.19 -17.44
C MET A 139 -1.46 6.39 -15.93
N THR A 140 -1.52 5.28 -15.20
CA THR A 140 -1.51 5.34 -13.72
C THR A 140 -0.14 5.77 -13.21
N VAL A 141 -0.08 6.36 -11.99
CA VAL A 141 1.19 6.70 -11.33
C VAL A 141 2.12 5.47 -11.21
N ARG A 142 1.55 4.30 -10.92
CA ARG A 142 2.30 3.03 -10.89
C ARG A 142 2.97 2.71 -12.23
N GLN A 143 2.23 2.82 -13.33
CA GLN A 143 2.76 2.59 -14.67
C GLN A 143 3.86 3.60 -15.02
N ALA A 144 3.63 4.89 -14.73
CA ALA A 144 4.61 5.93 -14.99
C ALA A 144 5.92 5.72 -14.24
N LEU A 145 5.86 5.29 -12.96
CA LEU A 145 7.05 4.98 -12.18
C LEU A 145 7.77 3.72 -12.67
N ASN A 146 7.03 2.68 -13.07
CA ASN A 146 7.60 1.46 -13.65
C ASN A 146 8.31 1.76 -14.97
N GLU A 147 7.63 2.45 -15.89
CA GLU A 147 8.19 2.86 -17.19
C GLU A 147 9.44 3.72 -17.03
N ALA A 148 9.43 4.71 -16.13
CA ALA A 148 10.58 5.57 -15.88
C ALA A 148 11.81 4.76 -15.42
N MET A 149 11.61 3.80 -14.51
CA MET A 149 12.71 2.92 -14.08
C MET A 149 13.19 2.03 -15.22
N ALA A 150 12.27 1.41 -15.97
CA ALA A 150 12.62 0.55 -17.10
C ALA A 150 13.39 1.30 -18.18
N GLU A 151 12.94 2.50 -18.55
CA GLU A 151 13.61 3.35 -19.54
C GLU A 151 15.03 3.68 -19.12
N GLU A 152 15.23 4.15 -17.88
CA GLU A 152 16.56 4.48 -17.38
C GLU A 152 17.46 3.24 -17.26
N MET A 153 16.93 2.11 -16.83
CA MET A 153 17.67 0.85 -16.77
C MET A 153 18.05 0.32 -18.16
N ARG A 154 17.25 0.57 -19.21
CA ARG A 154 17.62 0.26 -20.61
C ARG A 154 18.72 1.18 -21.12
N ARG A 155 18.66 2.46 -20.73
CA ARG A 155 19.61 3.49 -21.18
C ARG A 155 20.97 3.37 -20.51
N ASP A 156 21.01 2.99 -19.23
CA ASP A 156 22.23 2.91 -18.43
C ASP A 156 22.33 1.56 -17.70
N LYS A 157 23.38 0.81 -18.05
CA LYS A 157 23.64 -0.51 -17.46
C LYS A 157 24.04 -0.47 -15.98
N ASP A 158 24.48 0.68 -15.48
CA ASP A 158 24.94 0.87 -14.11
C ASP A 158 23.78 1.21 -13.16
N ILE A 159 22.55 1.42 -13.68
CA ILE A 159 21.33 1.57 -12.90
C ILE A 159 20.81 0.18 -12.53
N PHE A 160 20.50 -0.01 -11.26
CA PHE A 160 19.86 -1.24 -10.74
C PHE A 160 18.87 -0.91 -9.63
N LEU A 161 17.87 -1.75 -9.48
CA LEU A 161 16.85 -1.65 -8.44
C LEU A 161 17.19 -2.63 -7.31
N MET A 162 17.12 -2.18 -6.07
CA MET A 162 17.22 -3.05 -4.89
C MET A 162 16.28 -2.60 -3.79
N GLY A 163 15.85 -3.55 -2.98
CA GLY A 163 14.94 -3.33 -1.87
C GLY A 163 14.28 -4.62 -1.42
N GLU A 164 13.33 -4.50 -0.50
CA GLU A 164 12.59 -5.64 0.00
C GLU A 164 11.48 -6.03 -0.99
N GLU A 165 11.47 -7.31 -1.39
CA GLU A 165 10.43 -7.90 -2.24
C GLU A 165 10.27 -7.21 -3.63
N VAL A 166 11.31 -6.53 -4.11
CA VAL A 166 11.26 -5.78 -5.39
C VAL A 166 11.41 -6.68 -6.62
N ALA A 167 12.03 -7.86 -6.47
CA ALA A 167 12.31 -8.79 -7.58
C ALA A 167 11.18 -9.82 -7.75
N GLU A 168 11.19 -10.90 -6.98
CA GLU A 168 10.24 -12.01 -7.16
C GLU A 168 8.79 -11.60 -6.88
N TYR A 169 8.56 -10.89 -5.80
CA TYR A 169 7.24 -10.38 -5.44
C TYR A 169 6.81 -9.14 -6.24
N GLN A 170 7.74 -8.50 -6.97
CA GLN A 170 7.49 -7.34 -7.84
C GLN A 170 7.04 -6.08 -7.09
N GLY A 171 7.48 -5.93 -5.84
CA GLY A 171 7.15 -4.81 -4.96
C GLY A 171 5.78 -4.91 -4.30
N ALA A 172 5.64 -4.33 -3.11
CA ALA A 172 4.39 -4.34 -2.35
C ALA A 172 3.22 -3.70 -3.14
N TYR A 173 3.52 -2.67 -3.94
CA TYR A 173 2.53 -1.97 -4.78
C TYR A 173 2.69 -2.29 -6.27
N LYS A 174 3.43 -3.36 -6.61
CA LYS A 174 3.63 -3.84 -7.99
C LYS A 174 4.27 -2.80 -8.92
N ILE A 175 5.07 -1.90 -8.38
CA ILE A 175 5.76 -0.87 -9.19
C ILE A 175 6.93 -1.47 -9.97
N SER A 176 7.59 -2.51 -9.45
CA SER A 176 8.69 -3.22 -10.12
C SER A 176 8.25 -4.40 -11.00
N GLN A 177 6.94 -4.49 -11.28
CA GLN A 177 6.38 -5.58 -12.10
C GLN A 177 7.09 -5.68 -13.46
N GLY A 178 7.56 -6.90 -13.80
CA GLY A 178 8.23 -7.20 -15.07
C GLY A 178 9.72 -6.83 -15.12
N LEU A 179 10.23 -6.02 -14.18
CA LEU A 179 11.64 -5.58 -14.23
C LEU A 179 12.63 -6.74 -14.03
N LEU A 180 12.34 -7.70 -13.14
CA LEU A 180 13.19 -8.87 -12.95
C LEU A 180 13.32 -9.70 -14.23
N GLN A 181 12.20 -9.90 -14.94
CA GLN A 181 12.16 -10.67 -16.17
C GLN A 181 12.94 -9.99 -17.30
N GLU A 182 12.92 -8.65 -17.34
CA GLU A 182 13.62 -7.89 -18.38
C GLU A 182 15.12 -7.73 -18.08
N PHE A 183 15.49 -7.38 -16.85
CA PHE A 183 16.85 -6.98 -16.50
C PHE A 183 17.66 -8.05 -15.76
N GLY A 184 17.00 -9.08 -15.25
CA GLY A 184 17.62 -10.19 -14.53
C GLY A 184 18.01 -9.88 -13.08
N PRO A 185 18.42 -10.93 -12.32
CA PRO A 185 18.64 -10.86 -10.88
C PRO A 185 19.88 -10.05 -10.45
N GLN A 186 20.74 -9.66 -11.35
CA GLN A 186 21.87 -8.77 -11.06
C GLN A 186 21.47 -7.28 -11.09
N ARG A 187 20.34 -6.97 -11.70
CA ARG A 187 19.84 -5.61 -11.87
C ARG A 187 18.57 -5.32 -11.07
N VAL A 188 17.87 -6.37 -10.64
CA VAL A 188 16.69 -6.29 -9.76
C VAL A 188 16.92 -7.24 -8.61
N VAL A 189 17.21 -6.69 -7.42
CA VAL A 189 17.80 -7.42 -6.30
C VAL A 189 16.91 -7.35 -5.07
N ASP A 190 16.41 -8.48 -4.62
CA ASP A 190 15.76 -8.59 -3.32
C ASP A 190 16.78 -8.52 -2.20
N THR A 191 16.44 -7.79 -1.15
CA THR A 191 17.28 -7.66 0.06
C THR A 191 16.56 -8.25 1.27
N PRO A 192 17.28 -8.73 2.28
CA PRO A 192 16.68 -9.03 3.58
C PRO A 192 16.15 -7.72 4.20
N ILE A 193 15.19 -7.85 5.13
CA ILE A 193 14.63 -6.72 5.89
C ILE A 193 15.71 -6.11 6.78
N THR A 194 16.39 -5.09 6.26
CA THR A 194 17.52 -4.40 6.92
C THR A 194 17.72 -3.03 6.30
N GLU A 195 16.80 -2.11 6.49
CA GLU A 195 16.78 -0.81 5.78
C GLU A 195 18.08 -0.04 5.94
N HIS A 196 18.65 -0.01 7.14
CA HIS A 196 19.96 0.58 7.36
C HIS A 196 21.07 -0.13 6.56
N GLY A 197 21.01 -1.47 6.51
CA GLY A 197 22.00 -2.31 5.84
C GLY A 197 21.96 -2.17 4.33
N PHE A 198 20.80 -2.36 3.71
CA PHE A 198 20.72 -2.30 2.24
C PHE A 198 20.86 -0.86 1.72
N ALA A 199 20.37 0.16 2.44
CA ALA A 199 20.63 1.55 2.07
C ALA A 199 22.12 1.88 2.12
N GLY A 200 22.84 1.43 3.15
CA GLY A 200 24.30 1.59 3.25
C GLY A 200 25.05 0.86 2.13
N LEU A 201 24.63 -0.36 1.79
CA LEU A 201 25.18 -1.11 0.65
C LEU A 201 24.99 -0.34 -0.66
N ALA A 202 23.79 0.20 -0.89
CA ALA A 202 23.49 0.99 -2.08
C ALA A 202 24.32 2.27 -2.15
N VAL A 203 24.51 2.97 -1.02
CA VAL A 203 25.36 4.15 -0.95
C VAL A 203 26.82 3.78 -1.30
N GLY A 204 27.33 2.66 -0.79
CA GLY A 204 28.65 2.15 -1.15
C GLY A 204 28.77 1.80 -2.64
N ALA A 205 27.75 1.19 -3.22
CA ALA A 205 27.67 0.91 -4.64
C ALA A 205 27.67 2.20 -5.49
N ALA A 206 26.98 3.24 -5.03
CA ALA A 206 26.99 4.55 -5.67
C ALA A 206 28.38 5.20 -5.63
N PHE A 207 29.11 5.08 -4.52
CA PHE A 207 30.50 5.54 -4.43
C PHE A 207 31.43 4.80 -5.41
N ALA A 208 31.12 3.54 -5.71
CA ALA A 208 31.85 2.73 -6.69
C ALA A 208 31.45 3.01 -8.15
N GLY A 209 30.54 3.94 -8.40
CA GLY A 209 30.13 4.38 -9.74
C GLY A 209 28.84 3.77 -10.26
N LEU A 210 28.19 2.89 -9.51
CA LEU A 210 26.86 2.39 -9.85
C LEU A 210 25.79 3.44 -9.53
N ARG A 211 24.56 3.20 -10.04
CA ARG A 211 23.41 4.11 -9.87
C ARG A 211 22.21 3.37 -9.31
N PRO A 212 22.20 3.11 -8.00
CA PRO A 212 21.13 2.35 -7.38
C PRO A 212 19.83 3.15 -7.26
N ILE A 213 18.73 2.45 -7.51
CA ILE A 213 17.38 2.83 -7.08
C ILE A 213 17.06 1.96 -5.86
N VAL A 214 16.89 2.59 -4.70
CA VAL A 214 16.57 1.91 -3.44
C VAL A 214 15.10 2.08 -3.15
N GLU A 215 14.39 0.96 -3.06
CA GLU A 215 12.98 0.94 -2.68
C GLU A 215 12.82 0.53 -1.22
N PHE A 216 12.16 1.39 -0.43
CA PHE A 216 11.61 1.02 0.86
C PHE A 216 10.20 0.49 0.67
N MET A 217 9.84 -0.58 1.36
CA MET A 217 8.51 -1.18 1.25
C MET A 217 7.40 -0.15 1.51
N THR A 218 7.57 0.66 2.57
CA THR A 218 6.82 1.90 2.83
C THR A 218 7.78 2.96 3.37
N TRP A 219 7.51 4.24 3.10
CA TRP A 219 8.47 5.31 3.38
C TRP A 219 8.72 5.58 4.87
N ASN A 220 7.80 5.19 5.75
CA ASN A 220 8.02 5.25 7.20
C ASN A 220 9.24 4.41 7.64
N PHE A 221 9.54 3.30 6.96
CA PHE A 221 10.72 2.49 7.25
C PHE A 221 12.03 3.13 6.80
N ALA A 222 12.01 4.12 5.91
CA ALA A 222 13.20 4.91 5.57
C ALA A 222 13.81 5.61 6.80
N MET A 223 13.05 5.80 7.88
CA MET A 223 13.56 6.32 9.16
C MET A 223 14.64 5.43 9.76
N GLN A 224 14.61 4.12 9.53
CA GLN A 224 15.65 3.19 9.97
C GLN A 224 16.96 3.38 9.20
N ALA A 225 16.89 3.91 7.97
CA ALA A 225 18.03 4.18 7.11
C ALA A 225 18.44 5.67 7.06
N ILE A 226 17.86 6.51 7.90
CA ILE A 226 18.03 7.98 7.81
C ILE A 226 19.49 8.43 7.89
N ASP A 227 20.31 7.73 8.66
CA ASP A 227 21.74 7.97 8.76
C ASP A 227 22.44 7.77 7.41
N GLN A 228 22.12 6.68 6.71
CA GLN A 228 22.69 6.39 5.39
C GLN A 228 22.24 7.41 4.35
N ILE A 229 21.00 7.87 4.42
CA ILE A 229 20.45 8.89 3.50
C ILE A 229 21.13 10.24 3.73
N ILE A 230 21.22 10.69 4.99
CA ILE A 230 21.68 12.04 5.33
C ILE A 230 23.21 12.08 5.45
N ASN A 231 23.79 11.26 6.33
CA ASN A 231 25.20 11.37 6.66
C ASN A 231 26.09 10.70 5.62
N SER A 232 25.66 9.55 5.08
CA SER A 232 26.47 8.85 4.09
C SER A 232 26.21 9.35 2.65
N ALA A 233 24.97 9.44 2.16
CA ALA A 233 24.71 9.85 0.80
C ALA A 233 24.75 11.37 0.61
N ALA A 234 23.91 12.13 1.32
CA ALA A 234 23.70 13.55 1.03
C ALA A 234 24.94 14.41 1.35
N LYS A 235 25.67 14.09 2.43
CA LYS A 235 26.81 14.91 2.86
C LYS A 235 28.14 14.57 2.19
N GLN A 236 28.28 13.38 1.61
CA GLN A 236 29.57 12.86 1.15
C GLN A 236 30.20 13.73 0.07
N LEU A 237 29.43 14.22 -0.87
CA LEU A 237 29.95 15.09 -1.93
C LEU A 237 30.64 16.34 -1.35
N TYR A 238 30.01 16.99 -0.37
CA TYR A 238 30.57 18.15 0.30
C TYR A 238 31.78 17.77 1.16
N MET A 239 31.65 16.72 1.98
CA MET A 239 32.72 16.30 2.91
C MET A 239 33.99 15.81 2.20
N SER A 240 33.85 15.24 1.01
CA SER A 240 34.98 14.82 0.17
C SER A 240 35.58 15.91 -0.68
N GLY A 241 35.09 17.17 -0.57
CA GLY A 241 35.52 18.25 -1.44
C GLY A 241 35.18 18.04 -2.92
N GLY A 242 34.05 17.37 -3.19
CA GLY A 242 33.54 17.08 -4.54
C GLY A 242 34.13 15.84 -5.21
N GLN A 243 34.93 15.05 -4.48
CA GLN A 243 35.60 13.88 -5.05
C GLN A 243 34.76 12.63 -5.12
N VAL A 244 33.78 12.48 -4.18
CA VAL A 244 32.91 11.31 -4.07
C VAL A 244 31.46 11.75 -4.16
N SER A 245 30.74 11.23 -5.12
CA SER A 245 29.30 11.45 -5.30
C SER A 245 28.51 10.17 -5.05
N ALA A 246 27.24 10.33 -4.66
CA ALA A 246 26.30 9.23 -4.50
C ALA A 246 25.10 9.44 -5.44
N PRO A 247 25.21 9.04 -6.72
CA PRO A 247 24.09 9.13 -7.67
C PRO A 247 23.06 8.03 -7.38
N ILE A 248 22.24 8.26 -6.39
CA ILE A 248 21.30 7.30 -5.83
C ILE A 248 19.88 7.89 -5.77
N VAL A 249 18.88 7.06 -6.01
CA VAL A 249 17.46 7.39 -5.81
C VAL A 249 16.94 6.55 -4.65
N PHE A 250 16.35 7.21 -3.66
CA PHE A 250 15.57 6.58 -2.61
C PHE A 250 14.09 6.81 -2.90
N ARG A 251 13.31 5.74 -2.94
CA ARG A 251 11.87 5.79 -3.21
C ARG A 251 11.08 4.85 -2.32
N GLY A 252 9.80 5.10 -2.22
CA GLY A 252 8.84 4.25 -1.51
C GLY A 252 7.46 4.91 -1.49
N PRO A 253 6.39 4.16 -1.28
CA PRO A 253 5.06 4.70 -1.09
C PRO A 253 5.00 5.49 0.20
N ASN A 254 4.29 6.62 0.16
CA ASN A 254 4.10 7.51 1.31
C ASN A 254 2.64 7.97 1.37
N GLY A 255 2.15 8.25 2.56
CA GLY A 255 0.79 8.69 2.78
C GLY A 255 0.09 7.86 3.86
N ALA A 256 -1.20 8.06 4.01
CA ALA A 256 -2.01 7.26 4.92
C ALA A 256 -2.07 5.82 4.42
N ALA A 257 -1.69 4.89 5.28
CA ALA A 257 -1.81 3.47 5.03
C ALA A 257 -2.49 2.79 6.21
N ALA A 258 -3.29 1.76 5.93
CA ALA A 258 -3.98 1.02 6.96
C ALA A 258 -2.94 0.35 7.89
N ARG A 259 -2.96 0.73 9.19
CA ARG A 259 -2.21 0.08 10.27
C ARG A 259 -0.68 0.03 10.11
N VAL A 260 -0.10 0.82 9.24
CA VAL A 260 1.35 1.05 9.17
C VAL A 260 1.62 2.49 9.59
N GLY A 261 2.43 2.69 10.61
CA GLY A 261 2.66 3.90 11.38
C GLY A 261 2.90 5.21 10.63
#